data_f04e8a5991ba89ca3807842d4c3b5dd9
#
_entry.id   f04e8a5991ba89ca3807842d4c3b5dd9
#
_cell.length_a   1.000
_cell.length_b   1.000
_cell.length_c   1.000
_cell.angle_alpha   90.00
_cell.angle_beta   90.00
_cell.angle_gamma   90.00
#
_symmetry.space_group_name_H-M   'P 1'
#
loop_
_entity.id
_entity.type
_entity.pdbx_description
1 polymer ?
#
loop_
_entity_poly.entity_id
_entity_poly.type
_entity_poly.pdbx_seq_one_letter_code
_entity_poly.pdbx_strand_id
1 'polypeptide(L)'
;MRMVIRGTRHLGLIAGVCSLAVAGCAALDRTAETVVTPVKYAWVGAAAGLRTNLQHGLTQLEAADVQGAVRSLNRAIWDLQRIEDHGLRMGELARAHRAIGDAYWSVRKSDWAEDEWRLAAAFTARSRQAAVPGDGPSPLDRGKAAYVSAQFPESVFWLRRALIDLEEADDFWARMKRLEEAHCYLGFAYVALGQEERAKEEFQRLVALDASVTFCSCAAAPKVRRLISEVQRRMAR
;
A
#
# COMPACT_ATOMS: atom_id res chain seq x y z
N MET A 1 -18.84 -61.52 0.98
CA MET A 1 -17.54 -60.95 0.59
C MET A 1 -17.53 -59.49 1.06
N ARG A 2 -16.93 -59.22 2.24
CA ARG A 2 -16.91 -57.89 2.86
C ARG A 2 -15.59 -57.22 2.50
N MET A 3 -15.63 -56.08 1.85
CA MET A 3 -14.46 -55.26 1.57
C MET A 3 -14.47 -54.08 2.55
N VAL A 4 -13.51 -54.07 3.47
CA VAL A 4 -13.27 -52.97 4.42
C VAL A 4 -12.27 -52.03 3.80
N ILE A 5 -12.70 -50.78 3.51
CA ILE A 5 -11.80 -49.72 3.09
C ILE A 5 -11.41 -48.96 4.36
N ARG A 6 -10.14 -49.10 4.77
CA ARG A 6 -9.47 -48.22 5.71
C ARG A 6 -8.84 -47.09 4.92
N GLY A 7 -9.18 -45.87 5.23
CA GLY A 7 -8.48 -44.68 4.68
C GLY A 7 -9.04 -43.42 5.32
N THR A 8 -8.36 -42.87 6.28
CA THR A 8 -8.32 -41.41 6.52
C THR A 8 -7.52 -41.12 7.79
N ARG A 9 -6.32 -40.68 7.64
CA ARG A 9 -5.58 -39.88 8.65
C ARG A 9 -4.49 -39.12 7.94
N HIS A 10 -4.74 -37.90 7.48
CA HIS A 10 -3.70 -36.90 7.16
C HIS A 10 -4.27 -35.48 6.89
N LEU A 11 -5.26 -35.05 7.64
CA LEU A 11 -5.83 -33.68 7.49
C LEU A 11 -5.70 -32.80 8.75
N GLY A 12 -4.90 -33.20 9.75
CA GLY A 12 -4.84 -32.51 11.04
C GLY A 12 -3.66 -31.57 11.29
N LEU A 13 -2.67 -31.51 10.40
CA LEU A 13 -1.38 -30.87 10.74
C LEU A 13 -1.15 -29.49 10.10
N ILE A 14 -1.96 -29.08 9.14
CA ILE A 14 -1.75 -27.79 8.44
C ILE A 14 -2.46 -26.63 9.15
N ALA A 15 -3.58 -26.91 9.83
CA ALA A 15 -4.33 -25.87 10.55
C ALA A 15 -3.64 -25.33 11.82
N GLY A 16 -2.79 -26.12 12.46
CA GLY A 16 -2.11 -25.73 13.72
C GLY A 16 -0.99 -24.73 13.56
N VAL A 17 -0.29 -24.74 12.42
CA VAL A 17 0.90 -23.89 12.22
C VAL A 17 0.53 -22.44 11.88
N CYS A 18 -0.60 -22.24 11.18
CA CYS A 18 -1.08 -20.88 10.86
C CYS A 18 -1.63 -20.17 12.11
N SER A 19 -2.26 -20.89 13.03
CA SER A 19 -2.84 -20.28 14.25
C SER A 19 -1.76 -19.77 15.23
N LEU A 20 -0.61 -20.42 15.31
CA LEU A 20 0.50 -19.99 16.17
C LEU A 20 1.23 -18.75 15.64
N ALA A 21 1.33 -18.61 14.31
CA ALA A 21 1.97 -17.44 13.70
C ALA A 21 1.13 -16.16 13.89
N VAL A 22 -0.20 -16.28 13.80
CA VAL A 22 -1.12 -15.13 14.02
C VAL A 22 -1.12 -14.71 15.49
N ALA A 23 -1.06 -15.66 16.43
CA ALA A 23 -0.99 -15.34 17.85
C ALA A 23 0.32 -14.64 18.25
N GLY A 24 1.44 -14.98 17.59
CA GLY A 24 2.74 -14.33 17.82
C GLY A 24 2.79 -12.87 17.38
N CYS A 25 2.21 -12.54 16.23
CA CYS A 25 2.14 -11.15 15.76
C CYS A 25 1.17 -10.29 16.58
N ALA A 26 0.05 -10.87 17.02
CA ALA A 26 -0.90 -10.17 17.89
C ALA A 26 -0.33 -9.88 19.30
N ALA A 27 0.56 -10.74 19.81
CA ALA A 27 1.22 -10.54 21.10
C ALA A 27 2.30 -9.43 21.03
N LEU A 28 3.00 -9.29 19.91
CA LEU A 28 3.98 -8.21 19.68
C LEU A 28 3.31 -6.84 19.51
N ASP A 29 2.13 -6.80 18.87
CA ASP A 29 1.36 -5.56 18.68
C ASP A 29 0.90 -4.97 20.05
N ARG A 30 0.53 -5.80 21.02
CA ARG A 30 0.12 -5.34 22.35
C ARG A 30 1.25 -4.75 23.20
N THR A 31 2.51 -5.13 22.93
CA THR A 31 3.67 -4.58 23.63
C THR A 31 4.19 -3.30 22.95
N ALA A 32 3.91 -3.11 21.68
CA ALA A 32 4.27 -1.89 20.94
C ALA A 32 3.35 -0.71 21.27
N GLU A 33 2.10 -0.96 21.68
CA GLU A 33 1.17 0.12 22.07
C GLU A 33 1.61 0.90 23.32
N THR A 34 2.49 0.32 24.15
CA THR A 34 2.93 0.94 25.41
C THR A 34 4.19 1.80 25.30
N VAL A 35 4.87 1.85 24.17
CA VAL A 35 6.15 2.59 24.01
C VAL A 35 6.12 3.66 22.93
N VAL A 36 5.08 3.73 22.11
CA VAL A 36 4.92 4.87 21.19
C VAL A 36 4.28 6.03 21.93
N THR A 37 5.07 6.70 22.78
CA THR A 37 4.74 8.08 23.14
C THR A 37 4.70 8.85 21.83
N PRO A 38 3.54 9.41 21.43
CA PRO A 38 3.45 10.09 20.17
C PRO A 38 4.38 11.31 20.23
N VAL A 39 5.36 11.34 19.35
CA VAL A 39 6.00 12.60 18.95
C VAL A 39 4.95 13.38 18.15
N LYS A 40 3.94 13.82 18.90
CA LYS A 40 2.64 14.25 18.39
C LYS A 40 2.65 15.63 17.73
N TYR A 41 3.73 16.43 17.86
CA TYR A 41 3.58 17.88 17.66
C TYR A 41 4.72 18.61 16.94
N ALA A 42 5.63 17.94 16.25
CA ALA A 42 6.69 18.64 15.51
C ALA A 42 6.42 18.81 13.99
N TRP A 43 5.26 18.41 13.46
CA TRP A 43 5.08 18.24 12.01
C TRP A 43 3.93 19.04 11.38
N VAL A 44 3.44 20.07 12.02
CA VAL A 44 2.63 21.08 11.33
C VAL A 44 3.59 22.02 10.60
N GLY A 45 4.41 21.46 9.73
CA GLY A 45 5.17 22.23 8.76
C GLY A 45 4.22 22.73 7.68
N ALA A 46 4.33 24.03 7.34
CA ALA A 46 3.53 24.66 6.30
C ALA A 46 3.41 23.76 5.05
N ALA A 47 2.25 23.73 4.41
CA ALA A 47 1.94 22.94 3.20
C ALA A 47 3.01 23.09 2.09
N ALA A 48 3.78 24.15 2.08
CA ALA A 48 4.93 24.37 1.21
C ALA A 48 6.04 23.31 1.39
N GLY A 49 6.36 22.90 2.63
CA GLY A 49 7.37 21.88 2.90
C GLY A 49 6.92 20.49 2.45
N LEU A 50 5.62 20.20 2.52
CA LEU A 50 5.04 18.90 2.12
C LEU A 50 5.07 18.68 0.60
N ARG A 51 5.24 19.74 -0.19
CA ARG A 51 5.33 19.71 -1.66
C ARG A 51 6.76 19.57 -2.20
N THR A 52 7.77 19.60 -1.34
CA THR A 52 9.17 19.61 -1.78
C THR A 52 9.51 18.36 -2.61
N ASN A 53 9.10 17.18 -2.14
CA ASN A 53 9.33 15.93 -2.86
C ASN A 53 8.52 15.85 -4.17
N LEU A 54 7.32 16.43 -4.21
CA LEU A 54 6.52 16.55 -5.44
C LEU A 54 7.26 17.42 -6.46
N GLN A 55 7.70 18.62 -6.08
CA GLN A 55 8.43 19.51 -6.97
C GLN A 55 9.74 18.89 -7.44
N HIS A 56 10.48 18.24 -6.54
CA HIS A 56 11.72 17.55 -6.89
C HIS A 56 11.49 16.43 -7.90
N GLY A 57 10.45 15.60 -7.70
CA GLY A 57 10.09 14.54 -8.63
C GLY A 57 9.68 15.07 -10.01
N LEU A 58 8.96 16.18 -10.08
CA LEU A 58 8.60 16.84 -11.34
C LEU A 58 9.86 17.34 -12.07
N THR A 59 10.79 17.99 -11.37
CA THR A 59 12.06 18.45 -11.95
C THR A 59 12.92 17.27 -12.45
N GLN A 60 12.95 16.16 -11.72
CA GLN A 60 13.65 14.96 -12.18
C GLN A 60 13.02 14.35 -13.43
N LEU A 61 11.68 14.40 -13.53
CA LEU A 61 10.97 13.94 -14.74
C LEU A 61 11.31 14.83 -15.95
N GLU A 62 11.36 16.14 -15.78
CA GLU A 62 11.80 17.11 -16.81
C GLU A 62 13.24 16.83 -17.25
N ALA A 63 14.10 16.41 -16.32
CA ALA A 63 15.50 16.02 -16.58
C ALA A 63 15.64 14.58 -17.13
N ALA A 64 14.53 13.89 -17.43
CA ALA A 64 14.48 12.50 -17.87
C ALA A 64 15.07 11.48 -16.87
N ASP A 65 15.26 11.84 -15.60
CA ASP A 65 15.59 10.90 -14.53
C ASP A 65 14.33 10.21 -14.04
N VAL A 66 13.84 9.25 -14.82
CA VAL A 66 12.59 8.55 -14.56
C VAL A 66 12.61 7.80 -13.22
N GLN A 67 13.73 7.14 -12.88
CA GLN A 67 13.81 6.39 -11.62
C GLN A 67 13.87 7.31 -10.40
N GLY A 68 14.61 8.40 -10.49
CA GLY A 68 14.63 9.44 -9.47
C GLY A 68 13.27 10.05 -9.28
N ALA A 69 12.61 10.42 -10.38
CA ALA A 69 11.26 11.01 -10.38
C ALA A 69 10.26 10.10 -9.67
N VAL A 70 10.17 8.81 -10.04
CA VAL A 70 9.25 7.86 -9.41
C VAL A 70 9.53 7.72 -7.90
N ARG A 71 10.80 7.66 -7.48
CA ARG A 71 11.14 7.61 -6.04
C ARG A 71 10.69 8.87 -5.29
N SER A 72 10.97 10.03 -5.84
CA SER A 72 10.60 11.32 -5.22
C SER A 72 9.09 11.51 -5.18
N LEU A 73 8.38 11.14 -6.25
CA LEU A 73 6.92 11.21 -6.31
C LEU A 73 6.23 10.24 -5.36
N ASN A 74 6.74 9.01 -5.20
CA ASN A 74 6.23 8.08 -4.18
C ASN A 74 6.44 8.61 -2.75
N ARG A 75 7.58 9.28 -2.49
CA ARG A 75 7.81 9.96 -1.22
C ARG A 75 6.88 11.17 -1.04
N ALA A 76 6.61 11.90 -2.13
CA ALA A 76 5.64 12.99 -2.11
C ALA A 76 4.22 12.51 -1.76
N ILE A 77 3.76 11.39 -2.30
CA ILE A 77 2.45 10.82 -1.94
C ILE A 77 2.33 10.67 -0.43
N TRP A 78 3.37 10.16 0.24
CA TRP A 78 3.43 10.07 1.69
C TRP A 78 3.34 11.44 2.39
N ASP A 79 4.13 12.42 1.94
CA ASP A 79 4.14 13.75 2.56
C ASP A 79 2.78 14.45 2.38
N LEU A 80 2.15 14.28 1.22
CA LEU A 80 0.86 14.88 0.88
C LEU A 80 -0.29 14.36 1.76
N GLN A 81 -0.18 13.16 2.35
CA GLN A 81 -1.16 12.63 3.29
C GLN A 81 -1.34 13.50 4.54
N ARG A 82 -0.36 14.35 4.85
CA ARG A 82 -0.40 15.24 6.01
C ARG A 82 -1.15 16.54 5.74
N ILE A 83 -1.58 16.79 4.52
CA ILE A 83 -2.40 17.94 4.18
C ILE A 83 -3.79 17.74 4.79
N GLU A 84 -4.20 18.63 5.70
CA GLU A 84 -5.50 18.55 6.36
C GLU A 84 -6.65 18.89 5.42
N ASP A 85 -6.47 19.89 4.56
CA ASP A 85 -7.47 20.25 3.55
C ASP A 85 -7.66 19.13 2.55
N HIS A 86 -8.84 18.50 2.60
CA HIS A 86 -9.19 17.37 1.76
C HIS A 86 -9.10 17.69 0.26
N GLY A 87 -9.65 18.81 -0.19
CA GLY A 87 -9.65 19.18 -1.61
C GLY A 87 -8.24 19.40 -2.14
N LEU A 88 -7.41 20.11 -1.34
CA LEU A 88 -6.01 20.35 -1.67
C LEU A 88 -5.22 19.04 -1.69
N ARG A 89 -5.41 18.17 -0.67
CA ARG A 89 -4.75 16.85 -0.62
C ARG A 89 -5.06 16.02 -1.84
N MET A 90 -6.35 15.88 -2.19
CA MET A 90 -6.78 15.13 -3.39
C MET A 90 -6.19 15.72 -4.67
N GLY A 91 -6.16 17.04 -4.81
CA GLY A 91 -5.57 17.70 -5.97
C GLY A 91 -4.07 17.43 -6.12
N GLU A 92 -3.31 17.48 -5.02
CA GLU A 92 -1.86 17.23 -5.07
C GLU A 92 -1.54 15.73 -5.26
N LEU A 93 -2.33 14.82 -4.68
CA LEU A 93 -2.23 13.39 -4.95
C LEU A 93 -2.50 13.07 -6.41
N ALA A 94 -3.53 13.68 -7.01
CA ALA A 94 -3.81 13.55 -8.43
C ALA A 94 -2.62 13.99 -9.29
N ARG A 95 -1.94 15.08 -8.93
CA ARG A 95 -0.72 15.55 -9.62
C ARG A 95 0.43 14.57 -9.50
N ALA A 96 0.67 14.02 -8.32
CA ALA A 96 1.73 13.05 -8.08
C ALA A 96 1.50 11.76 -8.90
N HIS A 97 0.29 11.19 -8.82
CA HIS A 97 -0.05 9.99 -9.60
C HIS A 97 0.00 10.22 -11.11
N ARG A 98 -0.44 11.40 -11.60
CA ARG A 98 -0.30 11.75 -13.01
C ARG A 98 1.15 11.76 -13.45
N ALA A 99 2.04 12.40 -12.68
CA ALA A 99 3.45 12.46 -12.98
C ALA A 99 4.14 11.09 -12.95
N ILE A 100 3.74 10.20 -12.04
CA ILE A 100 4.21 8.81 -12.02
C ILE A 100 3.74 8.07 -13.29
N GLY A 101 2.50 8.27 -13.71
CA GLY A 101 1.97 7.72 -14.96
C GLY A 101 2.77 8.20 -16.18
N ASP A 102 3.06 9.50 -16.26
CA ASP A 102 3.88 10.08 -17.33
C ASP A 102 5.31 9.51 -17.32
N ALA A 103 5.91 9.31 -16.13
CA ALA A 103 7.19 8.66 -15.95
C ALA A 103 7.19 7.23 -16.49
N TYR A 104 6.17 6.43 -16.18
CA TYR A 104 6.05 5.06 -16.69
C TYR A 104 5.81 5.01 -18.20
N TRP A 105 4.99 5.92 -18.72
CA TRP A 105 4.77 6.03 -20.15
C TRP A 105 6.06 6.29 -20.92
N SER A 106 6.93 7.17 -20.40
CA SER A 106 8.20 7.52 -21.04
C SER A 106 9.16 6.32 -21.20
N VAL A 107 9.03 5.31 -20.32
CA VAL A 107 9.80 4.06 -20.39
C VAL A 107 9.00 2.86 -20.90
N ARG A 108 7.91 3.13 -21.63
CA ARG A 108 7.05 2.14 -22.30
C ARG A 108 6.39 1.13 -21.38
N LYS A 109 6.14 1.49 -20.14
CA LYS A 109 5.35 0.71 -19.18
C LYS A 109 3.88 1.16 -19.22
N SER A 110 3.21 0.97 -20.36
CA SER A 110 1.87 1.51 -20.64
C SER A 110 0.83 1.13 -19.61
N ASP A 111 0.78 -0.16 -19.22
CA ASP A 111 -0.20 -0.66 -18.24
C ASP A 111 -0.05 0.01 -16.88
N TRP A 112 1.20 0.30 -16.48
CA TRP A 112 1.48 0.99 -15.23
C TRP A 112 1.10 2.48 -15.30
N ALA A 113 1.38 3.09 -16.46
CA ALA A 113 0.97 4.47 -16.71
C ALA A 113 -0.55 4.63 -16.64
N GLU A 114 -1.30 3.73 -17.28
CA GLU A 114 -2.76 3.75 -17.23
C GLU A 114 -3.30 3.59 -15.81
N ASP A 115 -2.73 2.69 -15.03
CA ASP A 115 -3.13 2.48 -13.65
C ASP A 115 -2.95 3.75 -12.80
N GLU A 116 -1.81 4.42 -12.93
CA GLU A 116 -1.55 5.68 -12.21
C GLU A 116 -2.44 6.82 -12.71
N TRP A 117 -2.71 6.92 -14.01
CA TRP A 117 -3.64 7.92 -14.54
C TRP A 117 -5.08 7.69 -14.09
N ARG A 118 -5.51 6.42 -13.93
CA ARG A 118 -6.83 6.10 -13.35
C ARG A 118 -6.92 6.58 -11.89
N LEU A 119 -5.86 6.38 -11.09
CA LEU A 119 -5.79 6.93 -9.73
C LEU A 119 -5.85 8.46 -9.75
N ALA A 120 -5.06 9.10 -10.58
CA ALA A 120 -5.06 10.56 -10.74
C ALA A 120 -6.45 11.11 -11.12
N ALA A 121 -7.14 10.45 -12.05
CA ALA A 121 -8.49 10.83 -12.45
C ALA A 121 -9.49 10.67 -11.29
N ALA A 122 -9.40 9.57 -10.52
CA ALA A 122 -10.24 9.33 -9.37
C ALA A 122 -10.03 10.40 -8.28
N PHE A 123 -8.79 10.71 -7.91
CA PHE A 123 -8.48 11.78 -6.94
C PHE A 123 -8.94 13.15 -7.43
N THR A 124 -8.81 13.44 -8.73
CA THR A 124 -9.34 14.68 -9.32
C THR A 124 -10.87 14.76 -9.18
N ALA A 125 -11.58 13.66 -9.40
CA ALA A 125 -13.03 13.63 -9.20
C ALA A 125 -13.40 13.84 -7.73
N ARG A 126 -12.67 13.20 -6.81
CA ARG A 126 -12.89 13.29 -5.36
C ARG A 126 -12.57 14.67 -4.79
N SER A 127 -11.60 15.39 -5.31
CA SER A 127 -11.31 16.77 -4.87
C SER A 127 -12.53 17.71 -5.00
N ARG A 128 -13.53 17.32 -5.79
CA ARG A 128 -14.75 18.10 -6.07
C ARG A 128 -16.01 17.58 -5.36
N GLN A 129 -15.90 16.44 -4.68
CA GLN A 129 -17.06 15.76 -4.07
C GLN A 129 -16.88 15.66 -2.56
N ALA A 130 -17.96 15.83 -1.79
CA ALA A 130 -17.99 15.45 -0.39
C ALA A 130 -18.02 13.91 -0.27
N ALA A 131 -17.39 13.39 0.78
CA ALA A 131 -17.36 11.96 1.06
C ALA A 131 -18.79 11.41 1.27
N VAL A 132 -19.15 10.36 0.53
CA VAL A 132 -20.42 9.65 0.72
C VAL A 132 -20.12 8.30 1.37
N PRO A 133 -20.56 8.07 2.62
CA PRO A 133 -20.41 6.76 3.25
C PRO A 133 -21.17 5.70 2.46
N GLY A 134 -20.52 4.58 2.14
CA GLY A 134 -21.15 3.44 1.47
C GLY A 134 -21.60 2.39 2.48
N ASP A 135 -22.80 1.85 2.30
CA ASP A 135 -23.29 0.71 3.07
C ASP A 135 -22.64 -0.59 2.56
N GLY A 136 -21.93 -1.30 3.42
CA GLY A 136 -21.35 -2.61 3.10
C GLY A 136 -19.87 -2.77 3.45
N PRO A 137 -19.26 -3.97 3.19
CA PRO A 137 -17.84 -4.19 3.43
C PRO A 137 -17.00 -3.20 2.64
N SER A 138 -15.98 -2.60 3.30
CA SER A 138 -15.11 -1.64 2.65
C SER A 138 -14.34 -2.29 1.50
N PRO A 139 -13.91 -1.53 0.48
CA PRO A 139 -13.05 -2.05 -0.58
C PRO A 139 -11.78 -2.71 -0.05
N LEU A 140 -11.21 -2.22 1.06
CA LEU A 140 -10.08 -2.86 1.72
C LEU A 140 -10.43 -4.27 2.21
N ASP A 141 -11.57 -4.43 2.90
CA ASP A 141 -12.00 -5.73 3.42
C ASP A 141 -12.32 -6.72 2.29
N ARG A 142 -12.94 -6.24 1.20
CA ARG A 142 -13.17 -7.05 0.00
C ARG A 142 -11.86 -7.51 -0.64
N GLY A 143 -10.90 -6.60 -0.76
CA GLY A 143 -9.58 -6.91 -1.33
C GLY A 143 -8.81 -7.94 -0.51
N LYS A 144 -8.86 -7.83 0.82
CA LYS A 144 -8.26 -8.82 1.74
C LYS A 144 -8.97 -10.17 1.63
N ALA A 145 -10.30 -10.19 1.62
CA ALA A 145 -11.08 -11.42 1.46
C ALA A 145 -10.78 -12.13 0.14
N ALA A 146 -10.70 -11.39 -0.96
CA ALA A 146 -10.31 -11.91 -2.27
C ALA A 146 -8.88 -12.49 -2.26
N TYR A 147 -7.93 -11.82 -1.58
CA TYR A 147 -6.56 -12.35 -1.41
C TYR A 147 -6.55 -13.69 -0.66
N VAL A 148 -7.26 -13.77 0.47
CA VAL A 148 -7.37 -15.00 1.27
C VAL A 148 -8.01 -16.14 0.46
N SER A 149 -8.94 -15.81 -0.44
CA SER A 149 -9.59 -16.75 -1.36
C SER A 149 -8.76 -17.06 -2.61
N ALA A 150 -7.50 -16.62 -2.69
CA ALA A 150 -6.61 -16.75 -3.84
C ALA A 150 -7.14 -16.12 -5.15
N GLN A 151 -8.07 -15.20 -5.06
CA GLN A 151 -8.62 -14.42 -6.17
C GLN A 151 -7.76 -13.15 -6.38
N PHE A 152 -6.47 -13.34 -6.73
CA PHE A 152 -5.49 -12.26 -6.73
C PHE A 152 -5.81 -11.10 -7.68
N PRO A 153 -6.32 -11.30 -8.93
CA PRO A 153 -6.72 -10.19 -9.79
C PRO A 153 -7.86 -9.35 -9.18
N GLU A 154 -8.84 -10.00 -8.56
CA GLU A 154 -9.95 -9.34 -7.86
C GLU A 154 -9.46 -8.60 -6.62
N SER A 155 -8.54 -9.22 -5.86
CA SER A 155 -7.88 -8.57 -4.74
C SER A 155 -7.21 -7.26 -5.16
N VAL A 156 -6.41 -7.27 -6.24
CA VAL A 156 -5.77 -6.06 -6.78
C VAL A 156 -6.81 -5.00 -7.13
N PHE A 157 -7.91 -5.38 -7.80
CA PHE A 157 -8.98 -4.43 -8.13
C PHE A 157 -9.55 -3.74 -6.90
N TRP A 158 -9.96 -4.51 -5.87
CA TRP A 158 -10.57 -3.96 -4.67
C TRP A 158 -9.58 -3.15 -3.82
N LEU A 159 -8.31 -3.60 -3.70
CA LEU A 159 -7.29 -2.89 -2.94
C LEU A 159 -6.92 -1.56 -3.60
N ARG A 160 -6.84 -1.50 -4.93
CA ARG A 160 -6.63 -0.22 -5.64
C ARG A 160 -7.82 0.71 -5.46
N ARG A 161 -9.03 0.19 -5.45
CA ARG A 161 -10.22 0.97 -5.10
C ARG A 161 -10.15 1.47 -3.67
N ALA A 162 -9.68 0.64 -2.74
CA ALA A 162 -9.51 1.01 -1.35
C ALA A 162 -8.56 2.20 -1.17
N LEU A 163 -7.46 2.28 -1.93
CA LEU A 163 -6.54 3.42 -1.84
C LEU A 163 -7.26 4.75 -2.06
N ILE A 164 -8.22 4.81 -3.00
CA ILE A 164 -8.98 6.02 -3.29
C ILE A 164 -9.91 6.36 -2.10
N ASP A 165 -10.64 5.37 -1.58
CA ASP A 165 -11.61 5.57 -0.53
C ASP A 165 -10.95 5.85 0.84
N LEU A 166 -9.76 5.32 1.07
CA LEU A 166 -9.00 5.54 2.32
C LEU A 166 -8.51 6.99 2.46
N GLU A 167 -8.24 7.66 1.33
CA GLU A 167 -7.82 9.06 1.32
C GLU A 167 -8.90 10.00 1.87
N GLU A 168 -10.16 9.56 1.91
CA GLU A 168 -11.28 10.33 2.43
C GLU A 168 -11.42 10.28 3.95
N ALA A 169 -10.76 9.34 4.62
CA ALA A 169 -10.84 9.23 6.07
C ALA A 169 -10.22 10.47 6.75
N ASP A 170 -10.98 11.09 7.65
CA ASP A 170 -10.56 12.31 8.34
C ASP A 170 -9.44 12.04 9.36
N ASP A 171 -9.49 10.88 10.04
CA ASP A 171 -8.45 10.49 10.99
C ASP A 171 -7.16 10.09 10.26
N PHE A 172 -6.15 10.94 10.38
CA PHE A 172 -4.84 10.72 9.77
C PHE A 172 -4.22 9.37 10.17
N TRP A 173 -4.25 9.01 11.47
CA TRP A 173 -3.60 7.78 11.93
C TRP A 173 -4.33 6.52 11.49
N ALA A 174 -5.67 6.53 11.55
CA ALA A 174 -6.49 5.44 11.04
C ALA A 174 -6.30 5.27 9.52
N ARG A 175 -6.24 6.38 8.78
CA ARG A 175 -5.97 6.39 7.35
C ARG A 175 -4.62 5.78 7.03
N MET A 176 -3.55 6.22 7.72
CA MET A 176 -2.20 5.72 7.50
C MET A 176 -2.09 4.22 7.72
N LYS A 177 -2.61 3.72 8.85
CA LYS A 177 -2.62 2.28 9.14
C LYS A 177 -3.34 1.46 8.05
N ARG A 178 -4.45 1.96 7.54
CA ARG A 178 -5.21 1.29 6.48
C ARG A 178 -4.53 1.36 5.12
N LEU A 179 -3.82 2.46 4.82
CA LEU A 179 -2.99 2.57 3.61
C LEU A 179 -1.81 1.60 3.65
N GLU A 180 -1.13 1.47 4.78
CA GLU A 180 -0.09 0.44 4.99
C GLU A 180 -0.63 -0.96 4.70
N GLU A 181 -1.81 -1.28 5.24
CA GLU A 181 -2.46 -2.57 5.03
C GLU A 181 -2.81 -2.78 3.54
N ALA A 182 -3.36 -1.77 2.87
CA ALA A 182 -3.69 -1.84 1.44
C ALA A 182 -2.46 -2.09 0.57
N HIS A 183 -1.36 -1.33 0.76
CA HIS A 183 -0.12 -1.51 0.03
C HIS A 183 0.55 -2.86 0.32
N CYS A 184 0.47 -3.34 1.57
CA CYS A 184 0.97 -4.65 1.95
C CYS A 184 0.28 -5.77 1.16
N TYR A 185 -1.07 -5.80 1.17
CA TYR A 185 -1.84 -6.80 0.45
C TYR A 185 -1.72 -6.67 -1.07
N LEU A 186 -1.59 -5.45 -1.62
CA LEU A 186 -1.28 -5.24 -3.04
C LEU A 186 0.05 -5.87 -3.42
N GLY A 187 1.10 -5.62 -2.63
CA GLY A 187 2.39 -6.24 -2.84
C GLY A 187 2.31 -7.77 -2.80
N PHE A 188 1.57 -8.33 -1.86
CA PHE A 188 1.36 -9.78 -1.77
C PHE A 188 0.62 -10.33 -2.99
N ALA A 189 -0.45 -9.68 -3.43
CA ALA A 189 -1.22 -10.09 -4.60
C ALA A 189 -0.37 -10.03 -5.87
N TYR A 190 0.46 -9.00 -6.05
CA TYR A 190 1.39 -8.91 -7.18
C TYR A 190 2.48 -9.98 -7.14
N VAL A 191 3.02 -10.34 -5.96
CA VAL A 191 3.94 -11.49 -5.84
C VAL A 191 3.27 -12.80 -6.25
N ALA A 192 2.01 -13.00 -5.83
CA ALA A 192 1.24 -14.20 -6.20
C ALA A 192 0.95 -14.27 -7.71
N LEU A 193 0.76 -13.12 -8.35
CA LEU A 193 0.59 -12.99 -9.81
C LEU A 193 1.92 -13.05 -10.60
N GLY A 194 3.08 -13.20 -9.92
CA GLY A 194 4.39 -13.18 -10.57
C GLY A 194 4.87 -11.80 -11.01
N GLN A 195 4.19 -10.72 -10.63
CA GLN A 195 4.49 -9.34 -11.01
C GLN A 195 5.42 -8.69 -9.98
N GLU A 196 6.65 -9.19 -9.86
CA GLU A 196 7.60 -8.79 -8.79
C GLU A 196 7.95 -7.30 -8.79
N GLU A 197 8.07 -6.68 -9.97
CA GLU A 197 8.40 -5.25 -10.04
C GLU A 197 7.25 -4.38 -9.51
N ARG A 198 5.99 -4.73 -9.82
CA ARG A 198 4.83 -4.06 -9.22
C ARG A 198 4.77 -4.27 -7.71
N ALA A 199 5.08 -5.48 -7.25
CA ALA A 199 5.17 -5.75 -5.81
C ALA A 199 6.22 -4.88 -5.12
N LYS A 200 7.41 -4.72 -5.73
CA LYS A 200 8.46 -3.83 -5.20
C LYS A 200 8.01 -2.39 -5.08
N GLU A 201 7.23 -1.88 -6.02
CA GLU A 201 6.70 -0.52 -5.96
C GLU A 201 5.70 -0.34 -4.81
N GLU A 202 4.78 -1.29 -4.63
CA GLU A 202 3.89 -1.25 -3.48
C GLU A 202 4.66 -1.34 -2.15
N PHE A 203 5.71 -2.16 -2.08
CA PHE A 203 6.59 -2.22 -0.91
C PHE A 203 7.43 -0.94 -0.73
N GLN A 204 7.78 -0.21 -1.79
CA GLN A 204 8.42 1.11 -1.66
C GLN A 204 7.47 2.12 -1.03
N ARG A 205 6.20 2.15 -1.45
CA ARG A 205 5.16 2.98 -0.85
C ARG A 205 4.95 2.60 0.62
N LEU A 206 4.85 1.32 0.90
CA LEU A 206 4.73 0.81 2.26
C LEU A 206 5.90 1.21 3.15
N VAL A 207 7.16 1.05 2.70
CA VAL A 207 8.36 1.47 3.46
C VAL A 207 8.42 2.98 3.64
N ALA A 208 7.88 3.76 2.71
CA ALA A 208 7.75 5.21 2.86
C ALA A 208 6.72 5.60 3.93
N LEU A 209 5.66 4.80 4.10
CA LEU A 209 4.65 4.99 5.16
C LEU A 209 5.19 4.55 6.52
N ASP A 210 5.75 3.36 6.61
CA ASP A 210 6.38 2.80 7.81
C ASP A 210 7.72 2.13 7.44
N ALA A 211 8.82 2.74 7.83
CA ALA A 211 10.14 2.20 7.58
C ALA A 211 10.40 0.84 8.26
N SER A 212 9.70 0.55 9.36
CA SER A 212 9.81 -0.74 10.08
C SER A 212 9.10 -1.88 9.36
N VAL A 213 8.01 -1.60 8.68
CA VAL A 213 7.18 -2.56 7.93
C VAL A 213 6.85 -3.82 8.74
N THR A 214 6.71 -3.67 10.06
CA THR A 214 6.60 -4.80 10.99
C THR A 214 5.36 -5.64 10.71
N PHE A 215 4.22 -4.99 10.48
CA PHE A 215 2.95 -5.67 10.21
C PHE A 215 3.03 -6.58 8.97
N CYS A 216 3.55 -6.06 7.87
CA CYS A 216 3.62 -6.76 6.60
C CYS A 216 4.62 -7.93 6.64
N SER A 217 5.74 -7.77 7.33
CA SER A 217 6.81 -8.77 7.37
C SER A 217 6.49 -10.00 8.21
N CYS A 218 5.70 -9.86 9.28
CA CYS A 218 5.36 -10.95 10.19
C CYS A 218 4.59 -12.10 9.52
N ALA A 219 3.63 -11.78 8.65
CA ALA A 219 2.78 -12.77 7.99
C ALA A 219 3.30 -13.18 6.60
N ALA A 220 4.41 -12.59 6.14
CA ALA A 220 4.84 -12.73 4.76
C ALA A 220 5.60 -14.03 4.48
N ALA A 221 5.36 -14.61 3.31
CA ALA A 221 6.17 -15.70 2.76
C ALA A 221 7.66 -15.29 2.58
N PRO A 222 8.61 -16.25 2.60
CA PRO A 222 10.05 -15.94 2.49
C PRO A 222 10.40 -15.07 1.27
N LYS A 223 9.73 -15.29 0.14
CA LYS A 223 9.92 -14.50 -1.09
C LYS A 223 9.54 -13.02 -0.86
N VAL A 224 8.43 -12.77 -0.21
CA VAL A 224 7.95 -11.42 0.11
C VAL A 224 8.92 -10.71 1.05
N ARG A 225 9.34 -11.38 2.15
CA ARG A 225 10.31 -10.81 3.10
C ARG A 225 11.62 -10.40 2.41
N ARG A 226 12.10 -11.22 1.46
CA ARG A 226 13.28 -10.88 0.66
C ARG A 226 13.08 -9.61 -0.15
N LEU A 227 11.93 -9.47 -0.84
CA LEU A 227 11.61 -8.29 -1.64
C LEU A 227 11.50 -7.03 -0.78
N ILE A 228 10.82 -7.10 0.36
CA ILE A 228 10.73 -6.00 1.32
C ILE A 228 12.12 -5.57 1.79
N SER A 229 12.97 -6.53 2.20
CA SER A 229 14.34 -6.24 2.65
C SER A 229 15.21 -5.63 1.55
N GLU A 230 14.99 -6.02 0.29
CA GLU A 230 15.67 -5.41 -0.87
C GLU A 230 15.25 -3.94 -1.02
N VAL A 231 13.95 -3.68 -0.93
CA VAL A 231 13.39 -2.32 -1.02
C VAL A 231 13.91 -1.44 0.12
N GLN A 232 13.85 -1.91 1.37
CA GLN A 232 14.38 -1.16 2.53
C GLN A 232 15.83 -0.76 2.35
N ARG A 233 16.70 -1.70 1.89
CA ARG A 233 18.11 -1.41 1.62
C ARG A 233 18.32 -0.39 0.50
N ARG A 234 17.45 -0.37 -0.52
CA ARG A 234 17.54 0.62 -1.61
C ARG A 234 17.10 2.01 -1.16
N MET A 235 16.12 2.10 -0.28
CA MET A 235 15.61 3.38 0.22
C MET A 235 16.49 4.00 1.31
N ALA A 236 17.31 3.21 1.98
CA ALA A 236 18.28 3.68 2.99
C ALA A 236 19.57 4.28 2.39
N ARG A 237 19.80 4.16 1.09
CA ARG A 237 20.93 4.74 0.34
C ARG A 237 20.58 6.08 -0.28
#